data_9264f270e9aafa5fd300f7ac50d95deb
#
_entry.id   9264f270e9aafa5fd300f7ac50d95deb
#
_cell.length_a   1.000
_cell.length_b   1.000
_cell.length_c   1.000
_cell.angle_alpha   90.00
_cell.angle_beta   90.00
_cell.angle_gamma   90.00
#
_symmetry.space_group_name_H-M   'P 1'
#
loop_
_entity.id
_entity.type
_entity.pdbx_description
1 polymer ?
#
loop_
_entity_poly.entity_id
_entity_poly.type
_entity_poly.pdbx_seq_one_letter_code
_entity_poly.pdbx_strand_id
1 'polypeptide(L)'
;DHKFPHIKFENKIIYVLSYKNKDQWENALGGQYGCVYIDEGNIADIDFVREILTRNDYLCITLNPDDPNLPIYNEVINHARPYKKYANDVPAEIMKELNKVEPKKNYRYWFFTFNDNKGLTEEEIEKKKTVAPIGTKLYKNKRQGLRGKATGLCFNLQPKNIVTLEEAKQMKFKLFSIGCDTSYSKESHDKVTLEGIGITTDNKCVLLKERTFNNKDRTIPFAPSDVVQWIVEFMEEFKNEWGFARTCFIDNADQGTIMEANKAKRQNALVYNFENAWKKTKIITRVQLQESWLNTGDFLIVETCKDYIDECNKYSFDEDNQPEDGNDHSINGCQYAWLPHKKKIGNWEVIKKLIKDESEE
;
A
#
# COMPACT_ATOMS: atom_id res chain seq x y z
N ASP A 1 -35.76 14.78 -25.92
CA ASP A 1 -35.34 14.25 -24.65
C ASP A 1 -34.05 13.42 -24.82
N HIS A 2 -33.03 13.76 -24.05
CA HIS A 2 -31.75 13.05 -24.08
C HIS A 2 -31.71 12.04 -22.96
N LYS A 3 -31.33 10.81 -23.28
CA LYS A 3 -31.30 9.66 -22.33
C LYS A 3 -30.25 9.82 -21.21
N PHE A 4 -29.16 10.56 -21.48
CA PHE A 4 -28.02 10.66 -20.56
C PHE A 4 -27.89 12.04 -19.95
N PRO A 5 -27.22 12.18 -18.78
CA PRO A 5 -26.86 13.48 -18.22
C PRO A 5 -26.10 14.32 -19.25
N HIS A 6 -26.53 15.58 -19.43
CA HIS A 6 -25.94 16.43 -20.44
C HIS A 6 -26.05 17.93 -20.08
N ILE A 7 -25.16 18.70 -20.66
CA ILE A 7 -25.15 20.15 -20.61
C ILE A 7 -25.40 20.68 -22.04
N LYS A 8 -26.34 21.59 -22.17
CA LYS A 8 -26.56 22.30 -23.43
C LYS A 8 -25.80 23.62 -23.42
N PHE A 9 -24.99 23.84 -24.45
CA PHE A 9 -24.25 25.08 -24.63
C PHE A 9 -24.35 25.51 -26.07
N GLU A 10 -25.06 26.61 -26.31
CA GLU A 10 -25.39 27.08 -27.64
C GLU A 10 -26.09 25.98 -28.48
N ASN A 11 -25.52 25.62 -29.63
CA ASN A 11 -25.99 24.54 -30.49
C ASN A 11 -25.32 23.19 -30.23
N LYS A 12 -24.61 23.06 -29.12
CA LYS A 12 -23.87 21.84 -28.74
C LYS A 12 -24.49 21.14 -27.54
N ILE A 13 -24.32 19.85 -27.49
CA ILE A 13 -24.71 19.02 -26.35
C ILE A 13 -23.46 18.30 -25.86
N ILE A 14 -23.19 18.46 -24.57
CA ILE A 14 -22.07 17.81 -23.88
C ILE A 14 -22.66 16.72 -22.98
N TYR A 15 -22.41 15.46 -23.30
CA TYR A 15 -22.80 14.33 -22.46
C TYR A 15 -21.74 14.11 -21.37
N VAL A 16 -22.21 13.84 -20.14
CA VAL A 16 -21.37 13.44 -19.02
C VAL A 16 -21.62 11.95 -18.77
N LEU A 17 -20.63 11.14 -19.11
CA LEU A 17 -20.75 9.68 -19.10
C LEU A 17 -19.65 9.07 -18.22
N SER A 18 -19.92 7.88 -17.67
CA SER A 18 -18.93 7.11 -16.91
C SER A 18 -18.38 5.97 -17.76
N TYR A 19 -17.13 5.59 -17.51
CA TYR A 19 -16.46 4.46 -18.16
C TYR A 19 -15.93 3.43 -17.14
N LYS A 20 -16.48 3.41 -15.93
CA LYS A 20 -15.97 2.58 -14.82
C LYS A 20 -16.11 1.05 -15.07
N ASN A 21 -17.13 0.67 -15.84
CA ASN A 21 -17.38 -0.74 -16.20
C ASN A 21 -18.02 -0.84 -17.60
N LYS A 22 -18.06 -2.06 -18.16
CA LYS A 22 -18.57 -2.32 -19.53
C LYS A 22 -19.97 -1.77 -19.76
N ASP A 23 -20.89 -1.94 -18.82
CA ASP A 23 -22.28 -1.51 -18.96
C ASP A 23 -22.40 0.02 -19.07
N GLN A 24 -21.45 0.75 -18.47
CA GLN A 24 -21.43 2.21 -18.51
C GLN A 24 -20.78 2.74 -19.80
N TRP A 25 -19.69 2.13 -20.25
CA TRP A 25 -19.00 2.62 -21.47
C TRP A 25 -19.74 2.21 -22.74
N GLU A 26 -20.52 1.12 -22.77
CA GLU A 26 -21.41 0.79 -23.87
C GLU A 26 -22.37 1.94 -24.22
N ASN A 27 -22.81 2.69 -23.23
CA ASN A 27 -23.61 3.89 -23.45
C ASN A 27 -22.85 4.98 -24.22
N ALA A 28 -21.55 5.13 -23.99
CA ALA A 28 -20.70 6.07 -24.72
C ALA A 28 -20.39 5.58 -26.14
N LEU A 29 -20.29 4.26 -26.35
CA LEU A 29 -19.97 3.68 -27.64
C LEU A 29 -21.13 3.70 -28.65
N GLY A 30 -22.34 4.04 -28.24
CA GLY A 30 -23.51 4.15 -29.12
C GLY A 30 -23.53 5.38 -30.04
N GLY A 31 -22.58 6.30 -29.96
CA GLY A 31 -22.57 7.56 -30.66
C GLY A 31 -21.30 7.83 -31.48
N GLN A 32 -21.41 8.86 -32.36
CA GLN A 32 -20.28 9.53 -32.98
C GLN A 32 -20.19 10.94 -32.39
N TYR A 33 -18.99 11.38 -32.05
CA TYR A 33 -18.76 12.61 -31.29
C TYR A 33 -17.80 13.55 -32.03
N GLY A 34 -18.07 14.83 -32.06
CA GLY A 34 -17.13 15.82 -32.58
C GLY A 34 -15.89 15.96 -31.66
N CYS A 35 -16.09 15.81 -30.35
CA CYS A 35 -14.99 15.81 -29.38
C CYS A 35 -15.29 14.88 -28.23
N VAL A 36 -14.28 14.15 -27.76
CA VAL A 36 -14.31 13.36 -26.52
C VAL A 36 -13.21 13.83 -25.60
N TYR A 37 -13.53 13.98 -24.32
CA TYR A 37 -12.59 14.22 -23.24
C TYR A 37 -12.63 13.04 -22.27
N ILE A 38 -11.48 12.42 -22.02
CA ILE A 38 -11.32 11.35 -21.04
C ILE A 38 -10.48 11.90 -19.90
N ASP A 39 -11.07 11.95 -18.71
CA ASP A 39 -10.34 12.28 -17.47
C ASP A 39 -9.77 11.00 -16.86
N GLU A 40 -8.60 11.12 -16.21
CA GLU A 40 -7.90 9.99 -15.59
C GLU A 40 -7.69 8.77 -16.52
N GLY A 41 -7.28 9.03 -17.75
CA GLY A 41 -7.12 8.00 -18.78
C GLY A 41 -6.17 6.85 -18.43
N ASN A 42 -5.34 6.99 -17.39
CA ASN A 42 -4.46 5.91 -16.89
C ASN A 42 -5.23 4.76 -16.24
N ILE A 43 -6.45 5.00 -15.75
CA ILE A 43 -7.32 3.96 -15.15
C ILE A 43 -8.41 3.49 -16.13
N ALA A 44 -8.47 4.05 -17.34
CA ALA A 44 -9.44 3.64 -18.35
C ALA A 44 -9.08 2.27 -18.93
N ASP A 45 -10.09 1.42 -19.12
CA ASP A 45 -9.92 0.17 -19.85
C ASP A 45 -9.43 0.46 -21.27
N ILE A 46 -8.38 -0.23 -21.72
CA ILE A 46 -7.78 0.03 -23.01
C ILE A 46 -8.71 -0.27 -24.18
N ASP A 47 -9.60 -1.26 -24.04
CA ASP A 47 -10.58 -1.58 -25.09
C ASP A 47 -11.60 -0.45 -25.26
N PHE A 48 -12.00 0.20 -24.16
CA PHE A 48 -12.79 1.42 -24.23
C PHE A 48 -12.06 2.54 -24.98
N VAL A 49 -10.80 2.77 -24.67
CA VAL A 49 -10.00 3.81 -25.33
C VAL A 49 -9.85 3.51 -26.83
N ARG A 50 -9.58 2.26 -27.20
CA ARG A 50 -9.49 1.81 -28.60
C ARG A 50 -10.79 2.09 -29.39
N GLU A 51 -11.92 1.76 -28.78
CA GLU A 51 -13.23 1.99 -29.39
C GLU A 51 -13.52 3.49 -29.54
N ILE A 52 -13.27 4.29 -28.52
CA ILE A 52 -13.49 5.74 -28.57
C ILE A 52 -12.63 6.42 -29.62
N LEU A 53 -11.38 5.97 -29.81
CA LEU A 53 -10.48 6.51 -30.84
C LEU A 53 -11.08 6.44 -32.26
N THR A 54 -11.99 5.52 -32.52
CA THR A 54 -12.65 5.36 -33.82
C THR A 54 -13.96 6.18 -33.97
N ARG A 55 -14.43 6.82 -32.88
CA ARG A 55 -15.77 7.40 -32.78
C ARG A 55 -15.78 8.91 -32.53
N ASN A 56 -14.68 9.59 -32.78
CA ASN A 56 -14.57 11.01 -32.54
C ASN A 56 -13.67 11.68 -33.57
N ASP A 57 -13.87 12.99 -33.76
CA ASP A 57 -12.99 13.82 -34.59
C ASP A 57 -11.79 14.34 -33.78
N TYR A 58 -12.00 14.62 -32.49
CA TYR A 58 -10.99 15.13 -31.57
C TYR A 58 -11.07 14.39 -30.25
N LEU A 59 -9.92 13.89 -29.79
CA LEU A 59 -9.78 13.24 -28.47
C LEU A 59 -8.79 14.03 -27.61
N CYS A 60 -9.21 14.36 -26.39
CA CYS A 60 -8.35 14.88 -25.34
C CYS A 60 -8.37 13.90 -24.18
N ILE A 61 -7.19 13.53 -23.68
CA ILE A 61 -7.03 12.64 -22.53
C ILE A 61 -6.17 13.34 -21.50
N THR A 62 -6.66 13.46 -20.29
CA THR A 62 -5.83 13.82 -19.13
C THR A 62 -5.54 12.56 -18.31
N LEU A 63 -4.32 12.46 -17.80
CA LEU A 63 -3.92 11.32 -16.99
C LEU A 63 -2.82 11.73 -16.01
N ASN A 64 -2.82 11.08 -14.88
CA ASN A 64 -1.71 11.12 -13.95
C ASN A 64 -0.60 10.16 -14.42
N PRO A 65 0.68 10.45 -14.11
CA PRO A 65 1.76 9.51 -14.38
C PRO A 65 1.53 8.19 -13.66
N ASP A 66 1.77 7.09 -14.37
CA ASP A 66 1.57 5.74 -13.87
C ASP A 66 2.64 4.79 -14.44
N ASP A 67 2.44 3.45 -14.38
CA ASP A 67 3.36 2.48 -14.94
C ASP A 67 3.58 2.73 -16.44
N PRO A 68 4.83 2.90 -16.89
CA PRO A 68 5.13 3.16 -18.31
C PRO A 68 4.75 2.00 -19.24
N ASN A 69 4.45 0.80 -18.71
CA ASN A 69 4.03 -0.35 -19.52
C ASN A 69 2.52 -0.42 -19.72
N LEU A 70 1.73 0.44 -19.11
CA LEU A 70 0.29 0.47 -19.36
C LEU A 70 0.01 0.59 -20.85
N PRO A 71 -0.94 -0.19 -21.41
CA PRO A 71 -1.24 -0.19 -22.85
C PRO A 71 -1.54 1.19 -23.39
N ILE A 72 -2.19 2.07 -22.61
CA ILE A 72 -2.52 3.44 -23.02
C ILE A 72 -1.27 4.25 -23.40
N TYR A 73 -0.14 4.05 -22.72
CA TYR A 73 1.11 4.73 -23.09
C TYR A 73 1.64 4.22 -24.42
N ASN A 74 1.73 2.90 -24.59
CA ASN A 74 2.31 2.31 -25.76
C ASN A 74 1.45 2.50 -27.03
N GLU A 75 0.13 2.44 -26.89
CA GLU A 75 -0.79 2.46 -28.04
C GLU A 75 -1.24 3.89 -28.41
N VAL A 76 -1.25 4.81 -27.45
CA VAL A 76 -1.81 6.14 -27.63
C VAL A 76 -0.81 7.24 -27.31
N ILE A 77 -0.44 7.36 -26.02
CA ILE A 77 0.25 8.55 -25.50
C ILE A 77 1.66 8.70 -26.10
N ASN A 78 2.43 7.61 -26.21
CA ASN A 78 3.81 7.65 -26.70
C ASN A 78 3.91 8.02 -28.19
N HIS A 79 2.81 7.96 -28.94
CA HIS A 79 2.74 8.47 -30.30
C HIS A 79 2.60 9.99 -30.39
N ALA A 80 2.36 10.67 -29.26
CA ALA A 80 2.22 12.13 -29.23
C ALA A 80 3.59 12.83 -29.13
N ARG A 81 3.63 14.08 -29.59
CA ARG A 81 4.82 14.94 -29.45
C ARG A 81 4.39 16.34 -28.98
N PRO A 82 5.18 16.99 -28.13
CA PRO A 82 4.90 18.36 -27.75
C PRO A 82 5.06 19.30 -28.96
N TYR A 83 4.35 20.40 -28.95
CA TYR A 83 4.70 21.50 -29.85
C TYR A 83 6.10 22.01 -29.54
N LYS A 84 6.83 22.44 -30.58
CA LYS A 84 8.19 22.96 -30.41
C LYS A 84 8.30 24.02 -29.31
N LYS A 85 7.27 24.84 -29.16
CA LYS A 85 7.17 25.90 -28.14
C LYS A 85 7.19 25.33 -26.70
N TYR A 86 6.61 24.16 -26.48
CA TYR A 86 6.41 23.53 -25.17
C TYR A 86 7.31 22.30 -24.95
N ALA A 87 8.25 22.04 -25.84
CA ALA A 87 9.13 20.87 -25.75
C ALA A 87 10.04 20.91 -24.50
N ASN A 88 10.42 22.09 -24.07
CA ASN A 88 11.26 22.27 -22.88
C ASN A 88 10.51 22.08 -21.55
N ASP A 89 9.18 22.12 -21.58
CA ASP A 89 8.36 21.90 -20.39
C ASP A 89 8.25 20.41 -20.05
N VAL A 90 8.55 19.53 -21.03
CA VAL A 90 8.48 18.08 -20.85
C VAL A 90 9.80 17.55 -20.32
N PRO A 91 9.80 16.81 -19.17
CA PRO A 91 11.01 16.21 -18.63
C PRO A 91 11.75 15.31 -19.63
N ALA A 92 13.07 15.35 -19.59
CA ALA A 92 13.92 14.56 -20.50
C ALA A 92 13.63 13.06 -20.46
N GLU A 93 13.24 12.51 -19.28
CA GLU A 93 12.86 11.11 -19.10
C GLU A 93 11.59 10.79 -19.90
N ILE A 94 10.56 11.63 -19.84
CA ILE A 94 9.33 11.48 -20.63
C ILE A 94 9.64 11.63 -22.12
N MET A 95 10.45 12.61 -22.51
CA MET A 95 10.85 12.77 -23.90
C MET A 95 11.57 11.54 -24.45
N LYS A 96 12.40 10.90 -23.62
CA LYS A 96 13.07 9.64 -23.98
C LYS A 96 12.07 8.51 -24.24
N GLU A 97 11.00 8.42 -23.43
CA GLU A 97 9.93 7.44 -23.63
C GLU A 97 9.12 7.73 -24.89
N LEU A 98 8.69 8.97 -25.09
CA LEU A 98 7.98 9.38 -26.30
C LEU A 98 8.78 9.06 -27.57
N ASN A 99 10.10 9.27 -27.55
CA ASN A 99 10.97 9.05 -28.70
C ASN A 99 11.25 7.58 -29.03
N LYS A 100 10.83 6.63 -28.19
CA LYS A 100 10.91 5.19 -28.50
C LYS A 100 9.89 4.75 -29.55
N VAL A 101 8.84 5.53 -29.77
CA VAL A 101 7.72 5.17 -30.62
C VAL A 101 7.56 6.20 -31.74
N GLU A 102 7.25 5.76 -32.95
CA GLU A 102 7.00 6.64 -34.09
C GLU A 102 5.82 7.57 -33.83
N PRO A 103 5.97 8.88 -34.09
CA PRO A 103 4.90 9.84 -33.86
C PRO A 103 3.76 9.68 -34.86
N LYS A 104 2.53 9.78 -34.38
CA LYS A 104 1.34 9.88 -35.25
C LYS A 104 1.04 11.35 -35.57
N LYS A 105 0.63 11.61 -36.80
CA LYS A 105 0.22 12.95 -37.26
C LYS A 105 -0.93 13.47 -36.36
N ASN A 106 -0.82 14.73 -35.92
CA ASN A 106 -1.82 15.42 -35.10
C ASN A 106 -1.92 14.92 -33.63
N TYR A 107 -1.12 13.97 -33.17
CA TYR A 107 -1.04 13.62 -31.76
C TYR A 107 -0.14 14.63 -31.04
N ARG A 108 -0.69 15.30 -30.02
CA ARG A 108 0.01 16.35 -29.26
C ARG A 108 0.10 15.99 -27.80
N TYR A 109 1.22 16.40 -27.19
CA TYR A 109 1.54 16.14 -25.79
C TYR A 109 1.76 17.45 -25.04
N TRP A 110 1.20 17.55 -23.84
CA TRP A 110 1.45 18.64 -22.90
C TRP A 110 1.80 18.04 -21.56
N PHE A 111 2.69 18.70 -20.83
CA PHE A 111 3.10 18.33 -19.49
C PHE A 111 2.77 19.48 -18.54
N PHE A 112 2.14 19.13 -17.43
CA PHE A 112 1.73 20.08 -16.41
C PHE A 112 2.29 19.65 -15.05
N THR A 113 2.67 20.63 -14.24
CA THR A 113 3.16 20.48 -12.86
C THR A 113 2.24 21.20 -11.89
N PHE A 114 2.48 21.05 -10.59
CA PHE A 114 1.78 21.86 -9.59
C PHE A 114 1.96 23.36 -9.79
N ASN A 115 3.08 23.80 -10.34
CA ASN A 115 3.37 25.21 -10.59
C ASN A 115 2.48 25.82 -11.72
N ASP A 116 1.91 24.98 -12.57
CA ASP A 116 0.99 25.42 -13.63
C ASP A 116 -0.42 25.64 -13.11
N ASN A 117 -0.72 25.11 -11.90
CA ASN A 117 -2.02 25.30 -11.26
C ASN A 117 -2.06 26.61 -10.46
N LYS A 118 -2.55 27.67 -11.10
CA LYS A 118 -2.67 29.00 -10.50
C LYS A 118 -3.65 29.09 -9.32
N GLY A 119 -4.43 28.05 -9.07
CA GLY A 119 -5.34 27.94 -7.92
C GLY A 119 -4.69 27.45 -6.63
N LEU A 120 -3.42 26.99 -6.69
CA LEU A 120 -2.67 26.52 -5.51
C LEU A 120 -1.74 27.62 -4.99
N THR A 121 -1.70 27.77 -3.67
CA THR A 121 -0.69 28.59 -2.99
C THR A 121 0.65 27.85 -2.90
N GLU A 122 1.75 28.58 -2.67
CA GLU A 122 3.08 27.97 -2.47
C GLU A 122 3.08 26.99 -1.28
N GLU A 123 2.37 27.31 -0.20
CA GLU A 123 2.26 26.45 0.97
C GLU A 123 1.54 25.13 0.65
N GLU A 124 0.46 25.18 -0.12
CA GLU A 124 -0.25 23.98 -0.57
C GLU A 124 0.61 23.12 -1.52
N ILE A 125 1.39 23.75 -2.39
CA ILE A 125 2.33 23.05 -3.28
C ILE A 125 3.42 22.35 -2.45
N GLU A 126 4.03 23.02 -1.49
CA GLU A 126 5.05 22.41 -0.62
C GLU A 126 4.43 21.26 0.23
N LYS A 127 3.24 21.44 0.77
CA LYS A 127 2.52 20.39 1.48
C LYS A 127 2.28 19.17 0.60
N LYS A 128 1.87 19.35 -0.66
CA LYS A 128 1.69 18.25 -1.63
C LYS A 128 3.00 17.56 -1.98
N LYS A 129 4.12 18.30 -2.06
CA LYS A 129 5.45 17.73 -2.32
C LYS A 129 5.98 16.85 -1.18
N THR A 130 5.50 17.01 0.05
CA THR A 130 5.98 16.25 1.22
C THR A 130 5.26 14.90 1.41
N VAL A 131 4.18 14.64 0.66
CA VAL A 131 3.30 13.47 0.84
C VAL A 131 3.94 12.13 0.44
N ALA A 132 4.99 12.13 -0.38
CA ALA A 132 5.56 10.89 -0.91
C ALA A 132 7.03 10.71 -0.48
N PRO A 133 7.41 9.54 0.08
CA PRO A 133 8.81 9.24 0.41
C PRO A 133 9.71 9.23 -0.83
N ILE A 134 10.92 9.78 -0.69
CA ILE A 134 11.93 9.82 -1.78
C ILE A 134 12.27 8.37 -2.20
N GLY A 135 12.30 8.12 -3.52
CA GLY A 135 12.67 6.82 -4.08
C GLY A 135 11.47 5.91 -4.39
N THR A 136 10.28 6.25 -3.95
CA THR A 136 9.07 5.46 -4.25
C THR A 136 8.47 5.81 -5.62
N LYS A 137 7.64 4.90 -6.19
CA LYS A 137 6.80 5.20 -7.36
C LYS A 137 5.91 6.41 -7.08
N LEU A 138 5.34 6.48 -5.88
CA LEU A 138 4.49 7.59 -5.47
C LEU A 138 5.26 8.93 -5.53
N TYR A 139 6.49 8.98 -5.06
CA TYR A 139 7.35 10.15 -5.19
C TYR A 139 7.59 10.51 -6.67
N LYS A 140 7.92 9.53 -7.49
CA LYS A 140 8.17 9.71 -8.91
C LYS A 140 6.92 10.23 -9.62
N ASN A 141 5.77 9.59 -9.39
CA ASN A 141 4.50 9.96 -10.01
C ASN A 141 3.94 11.27 -9.46
N LYS A 142 3.75 11.38 -8.13
CA LYS A 142 3.05 12.52 -7.51
C LYS A 142 3.91 13.76 -7.37
N ARG A 143 5.22 13.62 -7.13
CA ARG A 143 6.12 14.75 -6.92
C ARG A 143 6.85 15.19 -8.18
N GLN A 144 7.35 14.23 -8.96
CA GLN A 144 8.14 14.53 -10.15
C GLN A 144 7.30 14.57 -11.45
N GLY A 145 6.06 14.08 -11.41
CA GLY A 145 5.22 13.94 -12.59
C GLY A 145 5.75 12.91 -13.60
N LEU A 146 6.65 12.03 -13.17
CA LEU A 146 7.31 11.03 -14.00
C LEU A 146 6.59 9.69 -13.90
N ARG A 147 6.62 8.92 -14.98
CA ARG A 147 6.12 7.56 -15.00
C ARG A 147 7.03 6.65 -14.19
N GLY A 148 6.47 5.74 -13.41
CA GLY A 148 7.23 4.81 -12.58
C GLY A 148 6.54 3.48 -12.45
N LYS A 149 7.30 2.39 -12.55
CA LYS A 149 6.82 1.07 -12.12
C LYS A 149 6.79 1.02 -10.61
N ALA A 150 5.88 0.22 -10.06
CA ALA A 150 6.02 -0.27 -8.72
C ALA A 150 7.20 -1.26 -8.72
N THR A 151 8.39 -0.76 -8.45
CA THR A 151 9.62 -1.54 -8.38
C THR A 151 10.36 -1.17 -7.09
N GLY A 152 9.63 -0.94 -6.02
CA GLY A 152 10.20 -0.59 -4.74
C GLY A 152 9.75 -1.56 -3.66
N LEU A 153 10.66 -1.86 -2.75
CA LEU A 153 10.31 -2.51 -1.50
C LEU A 153 9.30 -1.65 -0.75
N CYS A 154 8.35 -2.30 -0.08
CA CYS A 154 7.40 -1.64 0.82
C CYS A 154 8.13 -1.00 2.02
N PHE A 155 9.27 -1.57 2.41
CA PHE A 155 10.09 -1.09 3.52
C PHE A 155 11.54 -0.91 3.10
N ASN A 156 12.12 0.22 3.49
CA ASN A 156 13.54 0.52 3.28
C ASN A 156 14.27 0.44 4.62
N LEU A 157 14.64 -0.80 5.03
CA LEU A 157 15.36 -1.00 6.26
C LEU A 157 16.75 -0.36 6.21
N GLN A 158 17.03 0.47 7.20
CA GLN A 158 18.33 1.12 7.41
C GLN A 158 19.07 0.45 8.59
N PRO A 159 20.39 0.49 8.64
CA PRO A 159 21.15 -0.03 9.79
C PRO A 159 20.66 0.48 11.15
N LYS A 160 20.18 1.72 11.21
CA LYS A 160 19.61 2.34 12.43
C LYS A 160 18.32 1.70 12.93
N ASN A 161 17.64 0.93 12.08
CA ASN A 161 16.40 0.23 12.45
C ASN A 161 16.67 -1.14 13.09
N ILE A 162 17.88 -1.67 12.96
CA ILE A 162 18.28 -2.95 13.54
C ILE A 162 19.07 -2.66 14.82
N VAL A 163 18.65 -3.29 15.90
CA VAL A 163 19.29 -3.17 17.21
C VAL A 163 19.73 -4.54 17.70
N THR A 164 20.81 -4.57 18.46
CA THR A 164 21.26 -5.82 19.10
C THR A 164 20.32 -6.23 20.24
N LEU A 165 20.38 -7.50 20.62
CA LEU A 165 19.62 -7.99 21.76
C LEU A 165 19.99 -7.24 23.05
N GLU A 166 21.28 -6.96 23.25
CA GLU A 166 21.80 -6.22 24.40
C GLU A 166 21.27 -4.78 24.46
N GLU A 167 21.26 -4.07 23.33
CA GLU A 167 20.67 -2.72 23.25
C GLU A 167 19.18 -2.73 23.57
N ALA A 168 18.44 -3.69 23.02
CA ALA A 168 17.01 -3.83 23.29
C ALA A 168 16.72 -4.14 24.77
N LYS A 169 17.55 -4.95 25.43
CA LYS A 169 17.43 -5.26 26.88
C LYS A 169 17.66 -4.04 27.79
N GLN A 170 18.33 -3.00 27.30
CA GLN A 170 18.53 -1.76 28.05
C GLN A 170 17.35 -0.77 27.89
N MET A 171 16.46 -0.99 26.94
CA MET A 171 15.31 -0.13 26.70
C MET A 171 14.25 -0.27 27.80
N LYS A 172 13.53 0.81 28.08
CA LYS A 172 12.42 0.82 29.03
C LYS A 172 11.12 0.73 28.29
N PHE A 173 10.37 -0.32 28.52
CA PHE A 173 9.08 -0.56 27.87
C PHE A 173 7.92 -0.20 28.81
N LYS A 174 6.87 0.40 28.22
CA LYS A 174 5.60 0.71 28.91
C LYS A 174 4.47 -0.23 28.54
N LEU A 175 4.64 -1.02 27.46
CA LEU A 175 3.61 -1.90 26.91
C LEU A 175 4.26 -3.00 26.09
N PHE A 176 3.67 -4.20 26.17
CA PHE A 176 3.99 -5.33 25.31
C PHE A 176 2.72 -5.85 24.64
N SER A 177 2.86 -6.36 23.41
CA SER A 177 1.77 -6.90 22.63
C SER A 177 2.29 -8.01 21.70
N ILE A 178 1.42 -8.97 21.37
CA ILE A 178 1.76 -10.09 20.50
C ILE A 178 0.74 -10.14 19.36
N GLY A 179 1.21 -10.43 18.17
CA GLY A 179 0.39 -10.70 17.00
C GLY A 179 0.68 -12.08 16.45
N CYS A 180 -0.34 -12.67 15.85
CA CYS A 180 -0.25 -13.98 15.21
C CYS A 180 -0.93 -13.91 13.86
N ASP A 181 -0.17 -14.16 12.80
CA ASP A 181 -0.72 -14.42 11.46
C ASP A 181 -0.77 -15.93 11.24
N THR A 182 -1.88 -16.41 10.65
CA THR A 182 -2.11 -17.85 10.52
C THR A 182 -2.30 -18.25 9.08
N SER A 183 -1.55 -19.24 8.63
CA SER A 183 -1.79 -19.96 7.38
C SER A 183 -1.56 -21.45 7.60
N TYR A 184 -2.52 -22.26 7.11
CA TYR A 184 -2.50 -23.73 7.25
C TYR A 184 -2.16 -24.45 5.95
N SER A 185 -1.87 -23.73 4.87
CA SER A 185 -1.51 -24.30 3.59
C SER A 185 -0.15 -25.05 3.66
N LYS A 186 0.10 -25.91 2.67
CA LYS A 186 1.37 -26.62 2.51
C LYS A 186 2.31 -25.92 1.54
N GLU A 187 1.96 -24.76 1.07
CA GLU A 187 2.82 -23.98 0.19
C GLU A 187 4.06 -23.49 0.94
N SER A 188 5.17 -23.37 0.23
CA SER A 188 6.47 -23.16 0.86
C SER A 188 6.63 -21.79 1.54
N HIS A 189 5.82 -20.83 1.14
CA HIS A 189 5.83 -19.47 1.67
C HIS A 189 4.80 -19.27 2.79
N ASP A 190 3.77 -20.14 2.86
CA ASP A 190 2.73 -20.05 3.87
C ASP A 190 3.24 -20.53 5.24
N LYS A 191 3.04 -19.71 6.25
CA LYS A 191 3.50 -19.99 7.62
C LYS A 191 2.60 -19.35 8.68
N VAL A 192 2.58 -19.94 9.86
CA VAL A 192 2.09 -19.29 11.07
C VAL A 192 3.23 -18.50 11.68
N THR A 193 2.99 -17.25 12.00
CA THR A 193 4.00 -16.39 12.62
C THR A 193 3.50 -15.81 13.93
N LEU A 194 4.41 -15.66 14.87
CA LEU A 194 4.19 -15.07 16.19
C LEU A 194 5.20 -13.96 16.39
N GLU A 195 4.70 -12.74 16.58
CA GLU A 195 5.49 -11.52 16.66
C GLU A 195 5.24 -10.80 17.98
N GLY A 196 6.28 -10.68 18.79
CA GLY A 196 6.23 -9.99 20.07
C GLY A 196 6.88 -8.63 20.03
N ILE A 197 6.12 -7.59 20.31
CA ILE A 197 6.60 -6.19 20.31
C ILE A 197 6.59 -5.58 21.71
N GLY A 198 7.46 -4.58 21.88
CA GLY A 198 7.42 -3.66 23.00
C GLY A 198 7.28 -2.21 22.53
N ILE A 199 6.50 -1.41 23.24
CA ILE A 199 6.47 0.03 23.05
C ILE A 199 7.25 0.69 24.19
N THR A 200 8.28 1.44 23.84
CA THR A 200 9.17 2.09 24.81
C THR A 200 8.51 3.32 25.45
N THR A 201 9.10 3.79 26.53
CA THR A 201 8.64 5.02 27.21
C THR A 201 8.76 6.28 26.36
N ASP A 202 9.67 6.28 25.40
CA ASP A 202 9.88 7.35 24.40
C ASP A 202 9.11 7.11 23.08
N ASN A 203 8.09 6.23 23.11
CA ASN A 203 7.16 5.98 22.01
C ASN A 203 7.72 5.24 20.79
N LYS A 204 8.80 4.49 20.91
CA LYS A 204 9.27 3.61 19.84
C LYS A 204 8.59 2.24 19.91
N CYS A 205 8.28 1.68 18.76
CA CYS A 205 7.88 0.29 18.62
C CYS A 205 9.13 -0.55 18.35
N VAL A 206 9.32 -1.63 19.10
CA VAL A 206 10.46 -2.53 18.93
C VAL A 206 9.93 -3.94 18.73
N LEU A 207 10.23 -4.57 17.60
CA LEU A 207 10.01 -6.01 17.41
C LEU A 207 11.11 -6.76 18.19
N LEU A 208 10.70 -7.49 19.22
CA LEU A 208 11.59 -8.07 20.22
C LEU A 208 11.84 -9.57 20.05
N LYS A 209 10.85 -10.29 19.54
CA LYS A 209 10.90 -11.74 19.37
C LYS A 209 9.96 -12.18 18.28
N GLU A 210 10.39 -13.15 17.48
CA GLU A 210 9.56 -13.82 16.49
C GLU A 210 9.63 -15.34 16.64
N ARG A 211 8.64 -16.03 16.10
CA ARG A 211 8.63 -17.47 15.87
C ARG A 211 7.77 -17.82 14.68
N THR A 212 8.26 -18.71 13.83
CA THR A 212 7.56 -19.13 12.62
C THR A 212 7.40 -20.64 12.57
N PHE A 213 6.28 -21.10 11.99
CA PHE A 213 5.98 -22.52 11.76
C PHE A 213 5.46 -22.69 10.34
N ASN A 214 5.91 -23.74 9.66
CA ASN A 214 5.52 -24.05 8.28
C ASN A 214 5.06 -25.51 8.17
N ASN A 215 4.01 -25.74 7.36
CA ASN A 215 3.47 -27.07 7.06
C ASN A 215 4.21 -27.81 5.95
N LYS A 216 5.11 -27.15 5.21
CA LYS A 216 5.74 -27.66 3.97
C LYS A 216 6.32 -29.07 4.12
N ASP A 217 7.09 -29.27 5.20
CA ASP A 217 7.83 -30.52 5.42
C ASP A 217 7.14 -31.45 6.43
N ARG A 218 5.88 -31.16 6.79
CA ARG A 218 5.16 -31.97 7.79
C ARG A 218 4.30 -33.02 7.12
N THR A 219 4.43 -34.26 7.60
CA THR A 219 3.57 -35.38 7.18
C THR A 219 2.13 -35.13 7.61
N ILE A 220 1.93 -34.66 8.86
CA ILE A 220 0.63 -34.29 9.42
C ILE A 220 0.59 -32.77 9.55
N PRO A 221 -0.30 -32.08 8.82
CA PRO A 221 -0.49 -30.64 8.99
C PRO A 221 -0.89 -30.31 10.42
N PHE A 222 -0.42 -29.16 10.91
CA PHE A 222 -0.86 -28.70 12.22
C PHE A 222 -2.31 -28.19 12.18
N ALA A 223 -2.96 -28.29 13.33
CA ALA A 223 -4.34 -27.87 13.54
C ALA A 223 -4.39 -26.58 14.39
N PRO A 224 -5.54 -25.91 14.49
CA PRO A 224 -5.73 -24.77 15.38
C PRO A 224 -5.29 -25.00 16.84
N SER A 225 -5.45 -26.22 17.36
CA SER A 225 -4.99 -26.58 18.70
C SER A 225 -3.47 -26.52 18.87
N ASP A 226 -2.71 -26.90 17.82
CA ASP A 226 -1.24 -26.81 17.84
C ASP A 226 -0.80 -25.35 17.86
N VAL A 227 -1.47 -24.51 17.05
CA VAL A 227 -1.20 -23.06 16.99
C VAL A 227 -1.49 -22.40 18.33
N VAL A 228 -2.59 -22.76 18.99
CA VAL A 228 -2.93 -22.26 20.34
C VAL A 228 -1.87 -22.64 21.36
N GLN A 229 -1.38 -23.88 21.32
CA GLN A 229 -0.28 -24.31 22.18
C GLN A 229 0.96 -23.44 21.96
N TRP A 230 1.36 -23.21 20.71
CA TRP A 230 2.54 -22.38 20.38
C TRP A 230 2.35 -20.92 20.78
N ILE A 231 1.14 -20.38 20.66
CA ILE A 231 0.85 -19.02 21.15
C ILE A 231 1.09 -18.95 22.66
N VAL A 232 0.57 -19.90 23.44
CA VAL A 232 0.71 -19.92 24.89
C VAL A 232 2.19 -20.06 25.29
N GLU A 233 2.91 -21.00 24.67
CA GLU A 233 4.33 -21.20 24.88
C GLU A 233 5.13 -19.93 24.58
N PHE A 234 4.86 -19.29 23.43
CA PHE A 234 5.53 -18.06 23.04
C PHE A 234 5.23 -16.91 24.03
N MET A 235 3.99 -16.78 24.48
CA MET A 235 3.60 -15.76 25.47
C MET A 235 4.31 -15.94 26.81
N GLU A 236 4.46 -17.18 27.29
CA GLU A 236 5.20 -17.48 28.52
C GLU A 236 6.71 -17.22 28.36
N GLU A 237 7.31 -17.62 27.24
CA GLU A 237 8.71 -17.31 26.96
C GLU A 237 8.93 -15.80 26.85
N PHE A 238 8.07 -15.09 26.10
CA PHE A 238 8.14 -13.65 25.94
C PHE A 238 8.04 -12.92 27.30
N LYS A 239 7.14 -13.38 28.15
CA LYS A 239 6.98 -12.86 29.52
C LYS A 239 8.26 -13.01 30.34
N ASN A 240 8.92 -14.15 30.25
CA ASN A 240 10.16 -14.43 30.98
C ASN A 240 11.35 -13.62 30.48
N GLU A 241 11.38 -13.34 29.16
CA GLU A 241 12.50 -12.63 28.52
C GLU A 241 12.35 -11.11 28.56
N TRP A 242 11.14 -10.61 28.38
CA TRP A 242 10.87 -9.19 28.13
C TRP A 242 9.88 -8.57 29.10
N GLY A 243 8.77 -9.26 29.37
CA GLY A 243 7.70 -8.78 30.22
C GLY A 243 6.32 -9.25 29.77
N PHE A 244 5.32 -8.94 30.56
CA PHE A 244 3.98 -9.48 30.42
C PHE A 244 3.21 -8.81 29.26
N ALA A 245 3.05 -9.55 28.16
CA ALA A 245 2.11 -9.22 27.10
C ALA A 245 0.73 -9.83 27.44
N ARG A 246 -0.26 -9.01 27.71
CA ARG A 246 -1.59 -9.47 28.12
C ARG A 246 -2.40 -10.08 26.99
N THR A 247 -2.26 -9.56 25.78
CA THR A 247 -3.12 -9.91 24.64
C THR A 247 -2.29 -10.38 23.45
N CYS A 248 -2.74 -11.48 22.84
CA CYS A 248 -2.34 -11.90 21.50
C CYS A 248 -3.46 -11.58 20.52
N PHE A 249 -3.14 -10.83 19.45
CA PHE A 249 -4.05 -10.49 18.36
C PHE A 249 -3.86 -11.47 17.23
N ILE A 250 -4.86 -12.31 16.97
CA ILE A 250 -4.84 -13.40 15.99
C ILE A 250 -5.57 -12.95 14.73
N ASP A 251 -5.10 -13.40 13.57
CA ASP A 251 -5.76 -13.10 12.30
C ASP A 251 -7.27 -13.30 12.38
N ASN A 252 -8.02 -12.26 12.03
CA ASN A 252 -9.49 -12.28 12.07
C ASN A 252 -10.12 -13.29 11.10
N ALA A 253 -9.41 -13.71 10.05
CA ALA A 253 -9.89 -14.74 9.13
C ALA A 253 -9.92 -16.13 9.78
N ASP A 254 -9.08 -16.35 10.81
CA ASP A 254 -8.97 -17.64 11.52
C ASP A 254 -9.81 -17.69 12.80
N GLN A 255 -11.13 -17.74 12.64
CA GLN A 255 -12.07 -17.87 13.76
C GLN A 255 -11.92 -19.20 14.49
N GLY A 256 -11.42 -20.25 13.83
CA GLY A 256 -11.16 -21.56 14.41
C GLY A 256 -10.11 -21.49 15.53
N THR A 257 -8.96 -20.90 15.25
CA THR A 257 -7.88 -20.71 16.24
C THR A 257 -8.32 -19.78 17.37
N ILE A 258 -9.05 -18.71 17.08
CA ILE A 258 -9.54 -17.78 18.10
C ILE A 258 -10.52 -18.48 19.07
N MET A 259 -11.43 -19.29 18.53
CA MET A 259 -12.38 -20.06 19.35
C MET A 259 -11.65 -21.08 20.22
N GLU A 260 -10.70 -21.83 19.65
CA GLU A 260 -9.90 -22.82 20.41
C GLU A 260 -9.04 -22.16 21.48
N ALA A 261 -8.41 -21.01 21.17
CA ALA A 261 -7.65 -20.25 22.16
C ALA A 261 -8.51 -19.78 23.35
N ASN A 262 -9.72 -19.29 23.06
CA ASN A 262 -10.64 -18.88 24.13
C ASN A 262 -11.20 -20.08 24.92
N LYS A 263 -11.31 -21.26 24.32
CA LYS A 263 -11.66 -22.50 24.99
C LYS A 263 -10.51 -22.94 25.90
N ALA A 264 -9.26 -22.98 25.40
CA ALA A 264 -8.06 -23.28 26.17
C ALA A 264 -7.87 -22.33 27.35
N LYS A 265 -8.14 -21.03 27.16
CA LYS A 265 -8.14 -20.04 28.24
C LYS A 265 -9.06 -20.42 29.39
N ARG A 266 -10.29 -20.81 29.08
CA ARG A 266 -11.27 -21.21 30.11
C ARG A 266 -10.89 -22.50 30.80
N GLN A 267 -10.42 -23.50 30.05
CA GLN A 267 -10.06 -24.81 30.57
C GLN A 267 -8.81 -24.78 31.48
N ASN A 268 -7.82 -23.96 31.12
CA ASN A 268 -6.52 -23.90 31.78
C ASN A 268 -6.33 -22.64 32.64
N ALA A 269 -7.39 -21.85 32.87
CA ALA A 269 -7.35 -20.60 33.62
C ALA A 269 -6.22 -19.65 33.20
N LEU A 270 -5.97 -19.55 31.87
CA LEU A 270 -4.90 -18.71 31.35
C LEU A 270 -5.19 -17.22 31.61
N VAL A 271 -4.16 -16.49 32.00
CA VAL A 271 -4.22 -15.05 32.28
C VAL A 271 -4.20 -14.18 31.03
N TYR A 272 -3.99 -14.80 29.87
CA TYR A 272 -3.89 -14.13 28.58
C TYR A 272 -5.24 -13.87 27.94
N ASN A 273 -5.30 -12.86 27.06
CA ASN A 273 -6.45 -12.60 26.18
C ASN A 273 -6.08 -12.96 24.75
N PHE A 274 -7.06 -13.50 24.02
CA PHE A 274 -6.95 -13.82 22.60
C PHE A 274 -8.03 -13.03 21.87
N GLU A 275 -7.63 -12.10 21.03
CA GLU A 275 -8.53 -11.15 20.37
C GLU A 275 -8.33 -11.17 18.85
N ASN A 276 -9.38 -10.81 18.11
CA ASN A 276 -9.29 -10.61 16.68
C ASN A 276 -8.35 -9.47 16.33
N ALA A 277 -7.46 -9.68 15.37
CA ALA A 277 -6.64 -8.62 14.81
C ALA A 277 -7.50 -7.54 14.16
N TRP A 278 -7.09 -6.28 14.33
CA TRP A 278 -7.79 -5.13 13.75
C TRP A 278 -7.52 -5.00 12.26
N LYS A 279 -8.49 -5.36 11.39
CA LYS A 279 -8.36 -5.32 9.93
C LYS A 279 -9.08 -4.15 9.24
N LYS A 280 -9.64 -3.19 9.98
CA LYS A 280 -10.31 -2.02 9.37
C LYS A 280 -9.34 -1.01 8.73
N THR A 281 -8.05 -1.09 9.07
CA THR A 281 -7.01 -0.27 8.43
C THR A 281 -6.53 -0.99 7.17
N LYS A 282 -6.59 -0.35 6.00
CA LYS A 282 -6.12 -0.90 4.72
C LYS A 282 -4.65 -1.32 4.82
N ILE A 283 -4.23 -2.36 4.09
CA ILE A 283 -2.86 -2.87 4.10
C ILE A 283 -1.88 -1.76 3.69
N ILE A 284 -2.18 -1.03 2.63
CA ILE A 284 -1.35 0.09 2.17
C ILE A 284 -1.13 1.15 3.26
N THR A 285 -2.16 1.48 4.04
CA THR A 285 -2.05 2.42 5.16
C THR A 285 -1.17 1.86 6.28
N ARG A 286 -1.24 0.54 6.55
CA ARG A 286 -0.36 -0.12 7.53
C ARG A 286 1.10 -0.05 7.10
N VAL A 287 1.36 -0.31 5.82
CA VAL A 287 2.70 -0.20 5.22
C VAL A 287 3.22 1.24 5.32
N GLN A 288 2.43 2.23 4.94
CA GLN A 288 2.83 3.65 5.01
C GLN A 288 3.16 4.12 6.43
N LEU A 289 2.35 3.69 7.42
CA LEU A 289 2.60 3.99 8.83
C LEU A 289 3.94 3.41 9.29
N GLN A 290 4.15 2.14 9.04
CA GLN A 290 5.36 1.44 9.46
C GLN A 290 6.60 1.97 8.76
N GLU A 291 6.54 2.26 7.45
CA GLU A 291 7.63 2.90 6.71
C GLU A 291 7.95 4.29 7.27
N SER A 292 6.92 5.07 7.63
CA SER A 292 7.12 6.37 8.29
C SER A 292 7.91 6.22 9.61
N TRP A 293 7.56 5.23 10.44
CA TRP A 293 8.27 4.98 11.71
C TRP A 293 9.68 4.44 11.49
N LEU A 294 9.90 3.61 10.48
CA LEU A 294 11.25 3.17 10.09
C LEU A 294 12.12 4.38 9.70
N ASN A 295 11.58 5.29 8.91
CA ASN A 295 12.30 6.48 8.46
C ASN A 295 12.65 7.43 9.62
N THR A 296 11.75 7.61 10.59
CA THR A 296 12.00 8.46 11.78
C THR A 296 12.84 7.75 12.85
N GLY A 297 12.99 6.42 12.78
CA GLY A 297 13.65 5.62 13.81
C GLY A 297 12.74 5.31 15.01
N ASP A 298 11.42 5.44 14.82
CA ASP A 298 10.40 5.08 15.81
C ASP A 298 9.97 3.60 15.71
N PHE A 299 10.48 2.86 14.70
CA PHE A 299 10.31 1.42 14.57
C PHE A 299 11.68 0.75 14.51
N LEU A 300 11.93 -0.15 15.45
CA LEU A 300 13.18 -0.88 15.62
C LEU A 300 12.93 -2.39 15.60
N ILE A 301 13.93 -3.15 15.19
CA ILE A 301 13.86 -4.61 15.05
C ILE A 301 15.09 -5.21 15.72
N VAL A 302 14.89 -6.16 16.61
CA VAL A 302 16.00 -6.91 17.18
C VAL A 302 16.60 -7.83 16.12
N GLU A 303 17.92 -7.84 16.00
CA GLU A 303 18.69 -8.57 14.98
C GLU A 303 18.40 -10.08 14.91
N THR A 304 17.80 -10.64 15.95
CA THR A 304 17.40 -12.05 16.01
C THR A 304 16.09 -12.33 15.26
N CYS A 305 15.30 -11.29 14.92
CA CYS A 305 14.06 -11.40 14.16
C CYS A 305 14.38 -11.47 12.66
N LYS A 306 14.97 -12.56 12.23
CA LYS A 306 15.52 -12.76 10.88
C LYS A 306 14.46 -12.97 9.81
N ASP A 307 13.40 -13.71 10.13
CA ASP A 307 12.30 -13.97 9.18
C ASP A 307 11.58 -12.66 8.83
N TYR A 308 11.33 -11.83 9.84
CA TYR A 308 10.74 -10.50 9.64
C TYR A 308 11.64 -9.58 8.80
N ILE A 309 12.95 -9.54 9.10
CA ILE A 309 13.92 -8.76 8.33
C ILE A 309 13.97 -9.24 6.89
N ASP A 310 13.98 -10.56 6.68
CA ASP A 310 13.99 -11.20 5.36
C ASP A 310 12.73 -10.87 4.54
N GLU A 311 11.55 -10.90 5.18
CA GLU A 311 10.30 -10.49 4.54
C GLU A 311 10.32 -9.00 4.19
N CYS A 312 10.72 -8.11 5.09
CA CYS A 312 10.84 -6.68 4.79
C CYS A 312 11.77 -6.39 3.60
N ASN A 313 12.85 -7.15 3.44
CA ASN A 313 13.79 -7.00 2.33
C ASN A 313 13.26 -7.55 0.99
N LYS A 314 12.15 -8.27 1.00
CA LYS A 314 11.53 -8.87 -0.19
C LYS A 314 10.15 -8.30 -0.49
N TYR A 315 9.47 -7.76 0.52
CA TYR A 315 8.11 -7.26 0.41
C TYR A 315 8.05 -6.05 -0.50
N SER A 316 7.41 -6.20 -1.63
CA SER A 316 7.37 -5.22 -2.71
C SER A 316 5.94 -4.81 -3.05
N PHE A 317 5.83 -3.73 -3.81
CA PHE A 317 4.57 -3.35 -4.40
C PHE A 317 4.36 -4.09 -5.72
N ASP A 318 3.14 -4.55 -5.96
CA ASP A 318 2.69 -5.10 -7.23
C ASP A 318 2.55 -4.03 -8.33
N GLU A 319 2.07 -4.42 -9.51
CA GLU A 319 1.88 -3.52 -10.66
C GLU A 319 0.82 -2.44 -10.37
N ASP A 320 -0.14 -2.70 -9.48
CA ASP A 320 -1.21 -1.80 -9.07
C ASP A 320 -0.85 -0.90 -7.88
N ASN A 321 0.42 -0.92 -7.46
CA ASN A 321 0.93 -0.25 -6.24
C ASN A 321 0.26 -0.70 -4.95
N GLN A 322 -0.27 -1.91 -4.93
CA GLN A 322 -0.64 -2.55 -3.70
C GLN A 322 0.53 -3.40 -3.21
N PRO A 323 0.71 -3.55 -1.91
CA PRO A 323 1.67 -4.51 -1.38
C PRO A 323 1.32 -5.92 -1.88
N GLU A 324 2.32 -6.65 -2.39
CA GLU A 324 2.15 -8.02 -2.89
C GLU A 324 1.63 -8.94 -1.79
N ASP A 325 0.72 -9.85 -2.16
CA ASP A 325 0.20 -10.88 -1.26
C ASP A 325 1.13 -12.12 -1.28
N GLY A 326 1.32 -12.77 -0.15
CA GLY A 326 1.91 -14.11 -0.07
C GLY A 326 3.29 -14.27 0.57
N ASN A 327 4.05 -13.20 0.83
CA ASN A 327 5.34 -13.25 1.56
C ASN A 327 5.40 -12.18 2.66
N ASP A 328 4.31 -12.02 3.40
CA ASP A 328 4.12 -10.94 4.35
C ASP A 328 3.58 -11.41 5.72
N HIS A 329 3.73 -12.70 6.03
CA HIS A 329 3.17 -13.31 7.24
C HIS A 329 3.76 -12.72 8.52
N SER A 330 5.11 -12.61 8.64
CA SER A 330 5.74 -11.98 9.80
C SER A 330 5.42 -10.50 9.86
N ILE A 331 5.32 -9.83 8.70
CA ILE A 331 4.90 -8.43 8.61
C ILE A 331 3.48 -8.27 9.13
N ASN A 332 2.54 -9.10 8.67
CA ASN A 332 1.14 -9.08 9.12
C ASN A 332 1.04 -9.38 10.62
N GLY A 333 1.71 -10.43 11.11
CA GLY A 333 1.76 -10.77 12.53
C GLY A 333 2.24 -9.58 13.38
N CYS A 334 3.33 -8.93 12.97
CA CYS A 334 3.84 -7.75 13.64
C CYS A 334 2.85 -6.58 13.58
N GLN A 335 2.19 -6.37 12.43
CA GLN A 335 1.17 -5.34 12.28
C GLN A 335 -0.02 -5.58 13.21
N TYR A 336 -0.47 -6.82 13.38
CA TYR A 336 -1.53 -7.15 14.33
C TYR A 336 -1.15 -6.80 15.77
N ALA A 337 0.11 -6.98 16.14
CA ALA A 337 0.61 -6.61 17.46
C ALA A 337 0.59 -5.09 17.71
N TRP A 338 1.00 -4.25 16.74
CA TRP A 338 1.11 -2.80 16.98
C TRP A 338 -0.14 -2.00 16.59
N LEU A 339 -1.02 -2.49 15.70
CA LEU A 339 -2.22 -1.77 15.24
C LEU A 339 -3.11 -1.22 16.35
N PRO A 340 -3.43 -2.00 17.43
CA PRO A 340 -4.22 -1.49 18.54
C PRO A 340 -3.54 -0.33 19.29
N HIS A 341 -2.24 -0.20 19.13
CA HIS A 341 -1.39 0.73 19.86
C HIS A 341 -0.79 1.84 18.97
N LYS A 342 -1.15 1.91 17.69
CA LYS A 342 -0.58 2.83 16.69
C LYS A 342 -0.50 4.28 17.13
N LYS A 343 -1.45 4.75 17.95
CA LYS A 343 -1.45 6.11 18.50
C LYS A 343 -0.38 6.35 19.57
N LYS A 344 0.29 5.33 20.05
CA LYS A 344 1.36 5.41 21.07
C LYS A 344 2.75 5.32 20.47
N ILE A 345 2.86 5.24 19.14
CA ILE A 345 4.12 5.08 18.41
C ILE A 345 4.45 6.38 17.69
N GLY A 346 5.67 6.84 17.84
CA GLY A 346 6.16 8.08 17.24
C GLY A 346 5.36 9.32 17.66
N ASN A 347 5.40 10.34 16.81
CA ASN A 347 4.60 11.54 16.98
C ASN A 347 3.25 11.42 16.27
N TRP A 348 2.23 10.94 17.00
CA TRP A 348 0.90 10.69 16.44
C TRP A 348 0.24 11.93 15.80
N GLU A 349 0.49 13.14 16.32
CA GLU A 349 -0.11 14.36 15.75
C GLU A 349 0.43 14.67 14.34
N VAL A 350 1.66 14.29 14.06
CA VAL A 350 2.24 14.39 12.71
C VAL A 350 1.63 13.31 11.81
N ILE A 351 1.55 12.08 12.31
CA ILE A 351 1.07 10.91 11.56
C ILE A 351 -0.42 11.00 11.25
N LYS A 352 -1.23 11.51 12.19
CA LYS A 352 -2.67 11.71 12.02
C LYS A 352 -3.02 12.59 10.82
N LYS A 353 -2.14 13.52 10.47
CA LYS A 353 -2.32 14.37 9.28
C LYS A 353 -2.13 13.60 7.97
N LEU A 354 -1.30 12.54 7.98
CA LEU A 354 -1.08 11.68 6.82
C LEU A 354 -2.24 10.70 6.56
N ILE A 355 -3.04 10.38 7.59
CA ILE A 355 -4.12 9.38 7.52
C ILE A 355 -5.50 10.04 7.32
N LYS A 356 -5.67 11.34 7.61
CA LYS A 356 -6.97 12.02 7.54
C LYS A 356 -7.59 12.06 6.14
N ASP A 357 -6.81 11.86 5.08
CA ASP A 357 -7.31 11.87 3.70
C ASP A 357 -8.02 10.54 3.30
N GLU A 358 -8.04 9.51 4.17
CA GLU A 358 -8.67 8.21 3.83
C GLU A 358 -9.95 7.88 4.62
N SER A 359 -10.38 8.71 5.56
CA SER A 359 -11.55 8.43 6.40
C SER A 359 -12.82 9.22 6.02
N GLU A 360 -12.79 9.97 4.93
CA GLU A 360 -13.92 10.76 4.41
C GLU A 360 -14.42 10.28 3.03
N GLU A 361 -14.06 9.04 2.60
CA GLU A 361 -14.69 8.37 1.47
C GLU A 361 -15.54 7.18 1.92
#